data_0bea8cd85f1ff9806e371cae7cce0613
#
_entry.id   0bea8cd85f1ff9806e371cae7cce0613
#
_cell.length_a   1.000
_cell.length_b   1.000
_cell.length_c   1.000
_cell.angle_alpha   90.00
_cell.angle_beta   90.00
_cell.angle_gamma   90.00
#
_symmetry.space_group_name_H-M   'P 1'
#
loop_
_entity.id
_entity.type
_entity.pdbx_description
1 polymer ?
#
loop_
_entity_poly.entity_id
_entity_poly.type
_entity_poly.pdbx_seq_one_letter_code
_entity_poly.pdbx_strand_id
1 'polypeptide(L)'
;MEFNEKLQLLRSQRGLTQEELAEKIFVSRTAVSKWESGRGYPSIDSLKELARFFEVTVDVLISEKELSEMATRERRMREREWSASERVRTIAFGVLDICALVFLFMPLFKVQLGCIVSSVSLLEYSGTSLKPLYLFAIVGTAILGVVTLLSQVLKTVVLKRAVVFFSLIAGFVLLLLFIAGSLPYAAAVALLLLAIKAFFFIKCR
;
A
#
# COMPACT_ATOMS: atom_id res chain seq x y z
N MET A 1 -3.44 40.08 11.88
CA MET A 1 -2.52 39.35 12.77
C MET A 1 -2.59 37.90 12.38
N GLU A 2 -1.50 37.31 11.92
CA GLU A 2 -1.44 35.91 11.52
C GLU A 2 -1.34 34.97 12.72
N PHE A 3 -1.58 33.68 12.51
CA PHE A 3 -1.58 32.66 13.57
C PHE A 3 -0.27 32.67 14.41
N ASN A 4 0.89 32.76 13.74
CA ASN A 4 2.21 32.77 14.39
C ASN A 4 2.36 33.92 15.38
N GLU A 5 1.92 35.11 14.99
CA GLU A 5 1.97 36.32 15.83
C GLU A 5 1.03 36.21 17.02
N LYS A 6 -0.21 35.72 16.77
CA LYS A 6 -1.20 35.49 17.83
C LYS A 6 -0.70 34.45 18.86
N LEU A 7 -0.13 33.34 18.40
CA LEU A 7 0.41 32.30 19.27
C LEU A 7 1.52 32.85 20.17
N GLN A 8 2.47 33.60 19.60
CA GLN A 8 3.56 34.21 20.31
C GLN A 8 3.04 35.23 21.35
N LEU A 9 2.03 36.03 20.97
CA LEU A 9 1.41 36.99 21.88
C LEU A 9 0.75 36.28 23.06
N LEU A 10 -0.10 35.30 22.83
CA LEU A 10 -0.81 34.56 23.87
C LEU A 10 0.15 33.84 24.83
N ARG A 11 1.21 33.23 24.28
CA ARG A 11 2.26 32.60 25.10
C ARG A 11 2.98 33.62 26.00
N SER A 12 3.42 34.74 25.41
CA SER A 12 4.12 35.78 26.15
C SER A 12 3.27 36.44 27.21
N GLN A 13 1.98 36.64 26.96
CA GLN A 13 1.01 37.17 27.96
C GLN A 13 0.88 36.25 29.19
N ARG A 14 1.05 34.90 28.99
CA ARG A 14 1.06 33.96 30.10
C ARG A 14 2.47 33.75 30.73
N GLY A 15 3.48 34.48 30.26
CA GLY A 15 4.87 34.39 30.75
C GLY A 15 5.56 33.06 30.46
N LEU A 16 5.06 32.28 29.49
CA LEU A 16 5.59 30.95 29.17
C LEU A 16 6.72 31.01 28.17
N THR A 17 7.72 30.13 28.33
CA THR A 17 8.70 29.79 27.31
C THR A 17 8.09 28.87 26.24
N GLN A 18 8.75 28.74 25.08
CA GLN A 18 8.30 27.78 24.05
C GLN A 18 8.32 26.33 24.53
N GLU A 19 9.22 26.02 25.47
CA GLU A 19 9.36 24.69 26.07
C GLU A 19 8.21 24.39 27.04
N GLU A 20 7.90 25.31 27.92
CA GLU A 20 6.77 25.19 28.86
C GLU A 20 5.41 25.11 28.12
N LEU A 21 5.23 25.88 27.06
CA LEU A 21 4.01 25.75 26.24
C LEU A 21 3.95 24.36 25.60
N ALA A 22 5.07 23.87 25.03
CA ALA A 22 5.13 22.57 24.38
C ALA A 22 4.79 21.41 25.34
N GLU A 23 5.28 21.47 26.58
CA GLU A 23 4.94 20.50 27.63
C GLU A 23 3.44 20.54 27.98
N LYS A 24 2.85 21.73 28.10
CA LYS A 24 1.44 21.92 28.45
C LYS A 24 0.46 21.36 27.41
N ILE A 25 0.84 21.38 26.15
CA ILE A 25 -0.01 20.90 25.04
C ILE A 25 0.51 19.58 24.42
N PHE A 26 1.46 18.91 25.09
CA PHE A 26 2.00 17.58 24.71
C PHE A 26 2.60 17.53 23.30
N VAL A 27 3.38 18.55 22.93
CA VAL A 27 4.10 18.61 21.67
C VAL A 27 5.60 18.86 21.88
N SER A 28 6.41 18.77 20.83
CA SER A 28 7.83 19.12 20.93
C SER A 28 8.04 20.64 20.93
N ARG A 29 9.06 21.13 21.64
CA ARG A 29 9.51 22.52 21.57
C ARG A 29 9.77 22.98 20.12
N THR A 30 10.33 22.08 19.29
CA THR A 30 10.59 22.36 17.86
C THR A 30 9.31 22.60 17.06
N ALA A 31 8.19 21.98 17.44
CA ALA A 31 6.90 22.24 16.83
C ALA A 31 6.41 23.67 17.15
N VAL A 32 6.43 24.05 18.42
CA VAL A 32 6.04 25.41 18.85
C VAL A 32 6.91 26.47 18.18
N SER A 33 8.23 26.25 18.12
CA SER A 33 9.17 27.14 17.44
C SER A 33 8.87 27.30 15.95
N LYS A 34 8.51 26.21 15.26
CA LYS A 34 8.11 26.25 13.83
C LYS A 34 6.81 27.05 13.65
N TRP A 35 5.86 26.87 14.54
CA TRP A 35 4.57 27.56 14.46
C TRP A 35 4.73 29.06 14.67
N GLU A 36 5.44 29.49 15.70
CA GLU A 36 5.69 30.89 15.99
C GLU A 36 6.58 31.58 14.94
N SER A 37 7.44 30.85 14.25
CA SER A 37 8.25 31.38 13.16
C SER A 37 7.57 31.38 11.77
N GLY A 38 6.29 30.94 11.70
CA GLY A 38 5.54 30.85 10.46
C GLY A 38 6.01 29.76 9.50
N ARG A 39 7.00 28.91 9.91
CA ARG A 39 7.54 27.82 9.08
C ARG A 39 6.68 26.56 9.07
N GLY A 40 5.58 26.55 9.84
CA GLY A 40 4.65 25.45 9.88
C GLY A 40 3.38 25.83 10.65
N TYR A 41 2.38 24.97 10.54
CA TYR A 41 1.11 25.11 11.28
C TYR A 41 0.91 23.90 12.18
N PRO A 42 0.17 24.02 13.30
CA PRO A 42 -0.24 22.88 14.13
C PRO A 42 -1.22 21.99 13.35
N SER A 43 -1.34 20.73 13.77
CA SER A 43 -2.46 19.88 13.35
C SER A 43 -3.79 20.41 13.91
N ILE A 44 -4.92 19.95 13.37
CA ILE A 44 -6.25 20.34 13.88
C ILE A 44 -6.39 19.97 15.37
N ASP A 45 -5.82 18.85 15.79
CA ASP A 45 -5.88 18.42 17.19
C ASP A 45 -5.00 19.31 18.08
N SER A 46 -3.78 19.64 17.64
CA SER A 46 -2.92 20.60 18.37
C SER A 46 -3.54 21.99 18.44
N LEU A 47 -4.29 22.41 17.40
CA LEU A 47 -4.99 23.68 17.38
C LEU A 47 -6.13 23.71 18.41
N LYS A 48 -6.87 22.59 18.55
CA LYS A 48 -7.90 22.45 19.61
C LYS A 48 -7.29 22.49 21.01
N GLU A 49 -6.14 21.84 21.21
CA GLU A 49 -5.44 21.88 22.50
C GLU A 49 -4.91 23.30 22.83
N LEU A 50 -4.39 24.02 21.83
CA LEU A 50 -4.01 25.44 21.99
C LEU A 50 -5.22 26.30 22.36
N ALA A 51 -6.35 26.12 21.66
CA ALA A 51 -7.59 26.84 21.93
C ALA A 51 -8.09 26.60 23.37
N ARG A 52 -8.08 25.33 23.82
CA ARG A 52 -8.43 24.96 25.21
C ARG A 52 -7.46 25.56 26.20
N PHE A 53 -6.16 25.44 25.97
CA PHE A 53 -5.13 25.91 26.87
C PHE A 53 -5.18 27.42 27.04
N PHE A 54 -5.40 28.18 25.97
CA PHE A 54 -5.50 29.64 26.02
C PHE A 54 -6.89 30.15 26.33
N GLU A 55 -7.90 29.25 26.46
CA GLU A 55 -9.32 29.59 26.71
C GLU A 55 -9.91 30.52 25.63
N VAL A 56 -9.52 30.32 24.40
CA VAL A 56 -10.02 31.04 23.22
C VAL A 56 -10.68 30.08 22.24
N THR A 57 -11.46 30.61 21.31
CA THR A 57 -12.00 29.78 20.23
C THR A 57 -10.94 29.54 19.13
N VAL A 58 -11.09 28.46 18.38
CA VAL A 58 -10.20 28.19 17.25
C VAL A 58 -10.22 29.34 16.24
N ASP A 59 -11.38 29.98 16.04
CA ASP A 59 -11.55 31.10 15.11
C ASP A 59 -10.78 32.36 15.55
N VAL A 60 -10.54 32.51 16.85
CA VAL A 60 -9.67 33.59 17.37
C VAL A 60 -8.21 33.29 17.07
N LEU A 61 -7.80 32.03 17.14
CA LEU A 61 -6.41 31.63 16.86
C LEU A 61 -6.09 31.69 15.39
N ILE A 62 -6.99 31.22 14.52
CA ILE A 62 -6.73 31.03 13.10
C ILE A 62 -7.87 31.64 12.27
N SER A 63 -7.56 32.22 11.14
CA SER A 63 -8.58 32.74 10.21
C SER A 63 -9.23 31.60 9.41
N GLU A 64 -10.47 31.80 8.93
CA GLU A 64 -11.16 30.82 8.08
C GLU A 64 -10.31 30.42 6.85
N LYS A 65 -9.58 31.37 6.27
CA LYS A 65 -8.69 31.12 5.13
C LYS A 65 -7.55 30.18 5.50
N GLU A 66 -6.85 30.44 6.61
CA GLU A 66 -5.76 29.60 7.10
C GLU A 66 -6.26 28.20 7.46
N LEU A 67 -7.45 28.08 8.08
CA LEU A 67 -8.08 26.80 8.41
C LEU A 67 -8.39 25.99 7.13
N SER A 68 -8.94 26.64 6.10
CA SER A 68 -9.26 25.99 4.84
C SER A 68 -8.00 25.51 4.10
N GLU A 69 -6.91 26.29 4.15
CA GLU A 69 -5.61 25.92 3.59
C GLU A 69 -4.99 24.72 4.30
N MET A 70 -5.09 24.68 5.64
CA MET A 70 -4.63 23.55 6.44
C MET A 70 -5.40 22.27 6.12
N ALA A 71 -6.74 22.33 6.11
CA ALA A 71 -7.58 21.20 5.75
C ALA A 71 -7.29 20.67 4.33
N THR A 72 -7.06 21.58 3.38
CA THR A 72 -6.68 21.22 2.01
C THR A 72 -5.30 20.56 1.95
N ARG A 73 -4.34 21.05 2.74
CA ARG A 73 -2.98 20.51 2.83
C ARG A 73 -3.00 19.08 3.42
N GLU A 74 -3.74 18.86 4.51
CA GLU A 74 -3.90 17.53 5.10
C GLU A 74 -4.56 16.54 4.14
N ARG A 75 -5.61 16.95 3.43
CA ARG A 75 -6.24 16.10 2.39
C ARG A 75 -5.25 15.69 1.32
N ARG A 76 -4.47 16.65 0.78
CA ARG A 76 -3.45 16.36 -0.24
C ARG A 76 -2.35 15.42 0.27
N MET A 77 -1.96 15.53 1.52
CA MET A 77 -0.97 14.62 2.13
C MET A 77 -1.52 13.20 2.22
N ARG A 78 -2.73 13.02 2.76
CA ARG A 78 -3.41 11.72 2.81
C ARG A 78 -3.63 11.10 1.43
N GLU A 79 -4.03 11.89 0.44
CA GLU A 79 -4.18 11.43 -0.94
C GLU A 79 -2.85 10.96 -1.54
N ARG A 80 -1.74 11.64 -1.25
CA ARG A 80 -0.40 11.23 -1.69
C ARG A 80 0.04 9.93 -1.04
N GLU A 81 -0.12 9.79 0.27
CA GLU A 81 0.22 8.57 1.01
C GLU A 81 -0.61 7.38 0.50
N TRP A 82 -1.91 7.58 0.34
CA TRP A 82 -2.80 6.55 -0.18
C TRP A 82 -2.46 6.16 -1.62
N SER A 83 -2.17 7.12 -2.49
CA SER A 83 -1.76 6.85 -3.87
C SER A 83 -0.41 6.13 -3.97
N ALA A 84 0.53 6.43 -3.08
CA ALA A 84 1.82 5.73 -3.01
C ALA A 84 1.63 4.27 -2.59
N SER A 85 0.84 4.01 -1.57
CA SER A 85 0.51 2.67 -1.08
C SER A 85 -0.21 1.84 -2.16
N GLU A 86 -1.18 2.40 -2.87
CA GLU A 86 -1.83 1.73 -3.99
C GLU A 86 -0.87 1.39 -5.14
N ARG A 87 0.08 2.28 -5.45
CA ARG A 87 1.11 2.00 -6.48
C ARG A 87 1.97 0.81 -6.09
N VAL A 88 2.50 0.79 -4.87
CA VAL A 88 3.33 -0.32 -4.38
C VAL A 88 2.57 -1.64 -4.45
N ARG A 89 1.33 -1.67 -3.99
CA ARG A 89 0.46 -2.85 -4.07
C ARG A 89 0.30 -3.34 -5.51
N THR A 90 -0.07 -2.46 -6.43
CA THR A 90 -0.34 -2.84 -7.82
C THR A 90 0.93 -3.32 -8.53
N ILE A 91 2.09 -2.70 -8.27
CA ILE A 91 3.38 -3.14 -8.80
C ILE A 91 3.72 -4.53 -8.25
N ALA A 92 3.59 -4.75 -6.94
CA ALA A 92 3.87 -6.04 -6.33
C ALA A 92 3.00 -7.16 -6.93
N PHE A 93 1.72 -6.91 -7.14
CA PHE A 93 0.82 -7.88 -7.78
C PHE A 93 1.24 -8.20 -9.20
N GLY A 94 1.51 -7.18 -10.01
CA GLY A 94 1.93 -7.39 -11.40
C GLY A 94 3.24 -8.17 -11.52
N VAL A 95 4.23 -7.87 -10.69
CA VAL A 95 5.51 -8.60 -10.65
C VAL A 95 5.30 -10.05 -10.22
N LEU A 96 4.51 -10.30 -9.16
CA LEU A 96 4.22 -11.65 -8.68
C LEU A 96 3.46 -12.50 -9.71
N ASP A 97 2.56 -11.88 -10.49
CA ASP A 97 1.89 -12.58 -11.60
C ASP A 97 2.85 -12.97 -12.71
N ILE A 98 3.80 -12.10 -13.06
CA ILE A 98 4.84 -12.41 -14.05
C ILE A 98 5.78 -13.50 -13.52
N CYS A 99 6.09 -13.51 -12.23
CA CYS A 99 6.87 -14.56 -11.60
C CYS A 99 6.24 -15.96 -11.75
N ALA A 100 4.94 -16.06 -12.03
CA ALA A 100 4.32 -17.35 -12.35
C ALA A 100 4.92 -18.02 -13.59
N LEU A 101 5.57 -17.28 -14.49
CA LEU A 101 6.30 -17.88 -15.63
C LEU A 101 7.45 -18.81 -15.17
N VAL A 102 7.93 -18.69 -13.94
CA VAL A 102 8.95 -19.59 -13.38
C VAL A 102 8.45 -21.03 -13.38
N PHE A 103 7.13 -21.28 -13.26
CA PHE A 103 6.57 -22.62 -13.34
C PHE A 103 6.78 -23.32 -14.69
N LEU A 104 7.07 -22.59 -15.76
CA LEU A 104 7.36 -23.17 -17.07
C LEU A 104 8.74 -23.83 -17.10
N PHE A 105 9.71 -23.29 -16.37
CA PHE A 105 11.11 -23.67 -16.43
C PHE A 105 11.57 -24.51 -15.24
N MET A 106 10.95 -24.34 -14.08
CA MET A 106 11.32 -25.11 -12.89
C MET A 106 10.89 -26.58 -12.98
N PRO A 107 11.73 -27.53 -12.54
CA PRO A 107 11.44 -28.96 -12.57
C PRO A 107 10.50 -29.34 -11.39
N LEU A 108 9.27 -28.84 -11.43
CA LEU A 108 8.25 -29.05 -10.39
C LEU A 108 7.28 -30.19 -10.70
N PHE A 109 7.35 -30.76 -11.91
CA PHE A 109 6.45 -31.79 -12.39
C PHE A 109 7.13 -33.16 -12.27
N LYS A 110 6.45 -34.11 -11.63
CA LYS A 110 6.96 -35.48 -11.48
C LYS A 110 6.56 -36.32 -12.67
N VAL A 111 7.53 -37.02 -13.25
CA VAL A 111 7.31 -38.05 -14.29
C VAL A 111 7.85 -39.36 -13.75
N GLN A 112 7.01 -40.41 -13.80
CA GLN A 112 7.39 -41.76 -13.42
C GLN A 112 7.80 -42.52 -14.63
N LEU A 113 9.11 -42.77 -14.76
CA LEU A 113 9.73 -43.59 -15.82
C LEU A 113 10.11 -44.95 -15.21
N GLY A 114 9.15 -45.88 -15.20
CA GLY A 114 9.36 -47.19 -14.56
C GLY A 114 9.57 -47.09 -13.06
N CYS A 115 10.71 -47.49 -12.55
CA CYS A 115 11.06 -47.43 -11.11
C CYS A 115 11.70 -46.11 -10.69
N ILE A 116 11.96 -45.17 -11.63
CA ILE A 116 12.65 -43.90 -11.35
C ILE A 116 11.63 -42.77 -11.44
N VAL A 117 11.58 -41.93 -10.38
CA VAL A 117 10.79 -40.69 -10.35
C VAL A 117 11.75 -39.53 -10.64
N SER A 118 11.59 -38.90 -11.81
CA SER A 118 12.33 -37.71 -12.17
C SER A 118 11.44 -36.45 -12.14
N SER A 119 12.01 -35.33 -11.75
CA SER A 119 11.33 -34.03 -11.82
C SER A 119 11.71 -33.36 -13.14
N VAL A 120 10.71 -32.90 -13.87
CA VAL A 120 10.87 -32.26 -15.19
C VAL A 120 10.16 -30.90 -15.19
N SER A 121 10.57 -30.03 -16.12
CA SER A 121 9.88 -28.75 -16.35
C SER A 121 8.53 -29.00 -17.05
N LEU A 122 7.61 -28.02 -16.95
CA LEU A 122 6.30 -28.12 -17.65
C LEU A 122 6.47 -28.26 -19.16
N LEU A 123 7.51 -27.67 -19.74
CA LEU A 123 7.78 -27.72 -21.18
C LEU A 123 8.11 -29.14 -21.63
N GLU A 124 8.87 -29.89 -20.82
CA GLU A 124 9.28 -31.29 -21.10
C GLU A 124 8.23 -32.32 -20.66
N TYR A 125 7.28 -31.88 -19.81
CA TYR A 125 6.23 -32.74 -19.27
C TYR A 125 5.30 -33.27 -20.37
N SER A 126 5.37 -34.54 -20.68
CA SER A 126 4.60 -35.21 -21.77
C SER A 126 3.41 -36.05 -21.24
N GLY A 127 3.17 -36.08 -19.92
CA GLY A 127 2.40 -37.13 -19.29
C GLY A 127 0.90 -36.91 -19.08
N THR A 128 0.28 -35.76 -19.41
CA THR A 128 -1.13 -35.53 -19.07
C THR A 128 -1.89 -34.66 -20.09
N SER A 129 -3.18 -35.01 -20.31
CA SER A 129 -4.14 -34.21 -21.07
C SER A 129 -4.33 -32.78 -20.47
N LEU A 130 -3.87 -32.54 -19.23
CA LEU A 130 -3.99 -31.27 -18.52
C LEU A 130 -2.86 -30.27 -18.83
N LYS A 131 -1.79 -30.68 -19.55
CA LYS A 131 -0.68 -29.78 -19.93
C LYS A 131 -1.13 -28.46 -20.55
N PRO A 132 -2.02 -28.45 -21.57
CA PRO A 132 -2.47 -27.20 -22.17
C PRO A 132 -3.23 -26.31 -21.19
N LEU A 133 -3.94 -26.87 -20.22
CA LEU A 133 -4.65 -26.12 -19.18
C LEU A 133 -3.69 -25.40 -18.23
N TYR A 134 -2.62 -26.09 -17.78
CA TYR A 134 -1.58 -25.46 -16.96
C TYR A 134 -0.88 -24.33 -17.72
N LEU A 135 -0.54 -24.57 -18.99
CA LEU A 135 0.12 -23.58 -19.83
C LEU A 135 -0.76 -22.34 -20.03
N PHE A 136 -2.04 -22.55 -20.31
CA PHE A 136 -3.02 -21.47 -20.44
C PHE A 136 -3.17 -20.68 -19.12
N ALA A 137 -3.26 -21.35 -17.97
CA ALA A 137 -3.39 -20.71 -16.68
C ALA A 137 -2.14 -19.88 -16.32
N ILE A 138 -0.93 -20.41 -16.53
CA ILE A 138 0.34 -19.72 -16.22
C ILE A 138 0.52 -18.51 -17.15
N VAL A 139 0.33 -18.68 -18.45
CA VAL A 139 0.45 -17.58 -19.42
C VAL A 139 -0.65 -16.53 -19.17
N GLY A 140 -1.86 -16.97 -18.88
CA GLY A 140 -2.97 -16.07 -18.54
C GLY A 140 -2.70 -15.22 -17.29
N THR A 141 -2.12 -15.80 -16.23
CA THR A 141 -1.71 -15.02 -15.04
C THR A 141 -0.59 -14.04 -15.36
N ALA A 142 0.39 -14.42 -16.18
CA ALA A 142 1.47 -13.53 -16.59
C ALA A 142 0.96 -12.35 -17.44
N ILE A 143 0.05 -12.58 -18.38
CA ILE A 143 -0.61 -11.52 -19.17
C ILE A 143 -1.36 -10.57 -18.23
N LEU A 144 -2.09 -11.11 -17.27
CA LEU A 144 -2.80 -10.32 -16.27
C LEU A 144 -1.81 -9.47 -15.45
N GLY A 145 -0.63 -9.99 -15.14
CA GLY A 145 0.46 -9.25 -14.49
C GLY A 145 0.93 -8.05 -15.31
N VAL A 146 1.13 -8.23 -16.62
CA VAL A 146 1.47 -7.14 -17.54
C VAL A 146 0.35 -6.08 -17.57
N VAL A 147 -0.91 -6.51 -17.69
CA VAL A 147 -2.08 -5.60 -17.65
C VAL A 147 -2.14 -4.85 -16.32
N THR A 148 -1.82 -5.52 -15.21
CA THR A 148 -1.76 -4.90 -13.88
C THR A 148 -0.70 -3.79 -13.83
N LEU A 149 0.49 -4.03 -14.38
CA LEU A 149 1.56 -3.01 -14.46
C LEU A 149 1.16 -1.86 -15.39
N LEU A 150 0.60 -2.14 -16.55
CA LEU A 150 0.14 -1.12 -17.50
C LEU A 150 -1.00 -0.26 -16.92
N SER A 151 -1.84 -0.84 -16.05
CA SER A 151 -2.90 -0.09 -15.36
C SER A 151 -2.40 1.08 -14.51
N GLN A 152 -1.10 1.12 -14.17
CA GLN A 152 -0.48 2.26 -13.47
C GLN A 152 -0.54 3.54 -14.29
N VAL A 153 -0.45 3.45 -15.61
CA VAL A 153 -0.51 4.59 -16.54
C VAL A 153 -1.94 5.16 -16.59
N LEU A 154 -2.95 4.32 -16.35
CA LEU A 154 -4.34 4.72 -16.38
C LEU A 154 -4.74 5.40 -15.07
N LYS A 155 -5.48 6.52 -15.16
CA LYS A 155 -5.91 7.31 -14.00
C LYS A 155 -7.13 6.74 -13.27
N THR A 156 -7.78 5.70 -13.80
CA THR A 156 -9.03 5.14 -13.27
C THR A 156 -8.80 4.21 -12.08
N VAL A 157 -9.21 4.63 -10.89
CA VAL A 157 -9.06 3.87 -9.63
C VAL A 157 -9.86 2.56 -9.66
N VAL A 158 -11.05 2.58 -10.28
CA VAL A 158 -11.93 1.41 -10.38
C VAL A 158 -11.25 0.28 -11.14
N LEU A 159 -10.61 0.59 -12.28
CA LEU A 159 -9.90 -0.40 -13.08
C LEU A 159 -8.74 -1.03 -12.32
N LYS A 160 -7.96 -0.24 -11.58
CA LYS A 160 -6.85 -0.74 -10.76
C LYS A 160 -7.32 -1.74 -9.70
N ARG A 161 -8.42 -1.44 -9.01
CA ARG A 161 -9.01 -2.35 -8.02
C ARG A 161 -9.52 -3.64 -8.65
N ALA A 162 -10.20 -3.53 -9.80
CA ALA A 162 -10.70 -4.69 -10.52
C ALA A 162 -9.57 -5.62 -10.96
N VAL A 163 -8.50 -5.09 -11.53
CA VAL A 163 -7.35 -5.88 -12.00
C VAL A 163 -6.63 -6.58 -10.83
N VAL A 164 -6.44 -5.92 -9.70
CA VAL A 164 -5.87 -6.54 -8.48
C VAL A 164 -6.77 -7.67 -7.97
N PHE A 165 -8.09 -7.50 -7.99
CA PHE A 165 -9.02 -8.54 -7.58
C PHE A 165 -8.98 -9.77 -8.52
N PHE A 166 -8.95 -9.55 -9.84
CA PHE A 166 -8.80 -10.61 -10.82
C PHE A 166 -7.46 -11.34 -10.69
N SER A 167 -6.36 -10.63 -10.36
CA SER A 167 -5.06 -11.22 -10.09
C SER A 167 -5.08 -12.16 -8.89
N LEU A 168 -5.81 -11.83 -7.82
CA LEU A 168 -5.99 -12.74 -6.67
C LEU A 168 -6.75 -14.00 -7.08
N ILE A 169 -7.85 -13.85 -7.81
CA ILE A 169 -8.64 -14.99 -8.30
C ILE A 169 -7.79 -15.89 -9.19
N ALA A 170 -7.05 -15.33 -10.14
CA ALA A 170 -6.19 -16.08 -11.04
C ALA A 170 -5.12 -16.88 -10.28
N GLY A 171 -4.47 -16.27 -9.27
CA GLY A 171 -3.52 -16.98 -8.41
C GLY A 171 -4.16 -18.12 -7.62
N PHE A 172 -5.38 -17.94 -7.13
CA PHE A 172 -6.13 -18.97 -6.43
C PHE A 172 -6.53 -20.13 -7.36
N VAL A 173 -7.01 -19.82 -8.56
CA VAL A 173 -7.35 -20.83 -9.58
C VAL A 173 -6.11 -21.64 -9.97
N LEU A 174 -4.95 -20.99 -10.16
CA LEU A 174 -3.69 -21.65 -10.45
C LEU A 174 -3.29 -22.62 -9.34
N LEU A 175 -3.42 -22.20 -8.07
CA LEU A 175 -3.18 -23.07 -6.91
C LEU A 175 -4.09 -24.29 -6.92
N LEU A 176 -5.39 -24.13 -7.15
CA LEU A 176 -6.35 -25.23 -7.21
C LEU A 176 -6.02 -26.21 -8.34
N LEU A 177 -5.61 -25.71 -9.50
CA LEU A 177 -5.18 -26.57 -10.63
C LEU A 177 -3.97 -27.43 -10.27
N PHE A 178 -2.98 -26.89 -9.55
CA PHE A 178 -1.81 -27.65 -9.12
C PHE A 178 -2.16 -28.69 -8.05
N ILE A 179 -3.08 -28.38 -7.13
CA ILE A 179 -3.59 -29.34 -6.12
C ILE A 179 -4.36 -30.45 -6.84
N ALA A 180 -5.28 -30.13 -7.74
CA ALA A 180 -6.06 -31.11 -8.50
C ALA A 180 -5.18 -32.03 -9.36
N GLY A 181 -4.06 -31.49 -9.88
CA GLY A 181 -3.07 -32.26 -10.64
C GLY A 181 -2.09 -33.06 -9.79
N SER A 182 -2.26 -33.09 -8.46
CA SER A 182 -1.35 -33.78 -7.52
C SER A 182 0.11 -33.35 -7.65
N LEU A 183 0.34 -32.04 -7.86
CA LEU A 183 1.65 -31.40 -8.05
C LEU A 183 2.07 -30.63 -6.78
N PRO A 184 2.54 -31.32 -5.70
CA PRO A 184 2.72 -30.68 -4.39
C PRO A 184 3.76 -29.57 -4.38
N TYR A 185 4.85 -29.70 -5.15
CA TYR A 185 5.88 -28.67 -5.21
C TYR A 185 5.41 -27.40 -5.92
N ALA A 186 4.71 -27.54 -7.04
CA ALA A 186 4.13 -26.42 -7.77
C ALA A 186 3.03 -25.74 -6.93
N ALA A 187 2.20 -26.51 -6.24
CA ALA A 187 1.18 -26.00 -5.33
C ALA A 187 1.80 -25.23 -4.14
N ALA A 188 2.90 -25.70 -3.57
CA ALA A 188 3.59 -25.02 -2.47
C ALA A 188 4.14 -23.63 -2.90
N VAL A 189 4.77 -23.56 -4.09
CA VAL A 189 5.25 -22.28 -4.63
C VAL A 189 4.10 -21.35 -4.97
N ALA A 190 3.01 -21.86 -5.58
CA ALA A 190 1.82 -21.06 -5.88
C ALA A 190 1.16 -20.52 -4.59
N LEU A 191 1.11 -21.32 -3.53
CA LEU A 191 0.62 -20.89 -2.22
C LEU A 191 1.49 -19.77 -1.64
N LEU A 192 2.82 -19.89 -1.73
CA LEU A 192 3.74 -18.86 -1.27
C LEU A 192 3.51 -17.54 -2.01
N LEU A 193 3.39 -17.56 -3.35
CA LEU A 193 3.11 -16.38 -4.15
C LEU A 193 1.76 -15.75 -3.76
N LEU A 194 0.75 -16.57 -3.51
CA LEU A 194 -0.57 -16.11 -3.07
C LEU A 194 -0.51 -15.48 -1.67
N ALA A 195 0.25 -16.08 -0.74
CA ALA A 195 0.44 -15.54 0.61
C ALA A 195 1.14 -14.17 0.58
N ILE A 196 2.15 -13.99 -0.27
CA ILE A 196 2.81 -12.71 -0.48
C ILE A 196 1.83 -11.67 -1.03
N LYS A 197 0.97 -12.03 -2.00
CA LYS A 197 -0.09 -11.15 -2.51
C LYS A 197 -1.06 -10.75 -1.41
N ALA A 198 -1.52 -11.71 -0.60
CA ALA A 198 -2.42 -11.45 0.53
C ALA A 198 -1.78 -10.49 1.54
N PHE A 199 -0.50 -10.65 1.84
CA PHE A 199 0.24 -9.74 2.71
C PHE A 199 0.24 -8.29 2.17
N PHE A 200 0.58 -8.10 0.89
CA PHE A 200 0.54 -6.77 0.27
C PHE A 200 -0.88 -6.20 0.19
N PHE A 201 -1.88 -7.05 0.00
CA PHE A 201 -3.28 -6.64 -0.02
C PHE A 201 -3.74 -6.07 1.33
N ILE A 202 -3.32 -6.69 2.43
CA ILE A 202 -3.67 -6.28 3.80
C ILE A 202 -2.86 -5.05 4.22
N LYS A 203 -1.54 -5.06 4.00
CA LYS A 203 -0.62 -4.01 4.48
C LYS A 203 -0.82 -2.67 3.76
N CYS A 204 -1.22 -2.70 2.49
CA CYS A 204 -1.42 -1.51 1.66
C CYS A 204 -2.91 -1.11 1.53
N ARG A 205 -3.76 -1.55 2.48
CA ARG A 205 -5.15 -1.12 2.59
C ARG A 205 -5.23 0.14 3.47
#